data_d1179d4ff113eb6fcf7edaac0b2e232b
#
_entry.id   d1179d4ff113eb6fcf7edaac0b2e232b
#
_cell.length_a   1.000
_cell.length_b   1.000
_cell.length_c   1.000
_cell.angle_alpha   90.00
_cell.angle_beta   90.00
_cell.angle_gamma   90.00
#
_symmetry.space_group_name_H-M   'P 1'
#
loop_
_entity.id
_entity.type
_entity.pdbx_description
1 polymer ?
#
loop_
_entity_poly.entity_id
_entity_poly.type
_entity_poly.pdbx_seq_one_letter_code
_entity_poly.pdbx_strand_id
1 'polypeptide(L)'
;SAYYLRYMDNHNDAVLVGKEANEYWRQVNLYIGGTEHATGHLIYSRFWNKFLFDLGYICEDEPFKKLINQGMIQGRSNFVYRYIGEGATGNLFISYNLIDNPEYKDKVQPIHVNVNIVKNDVLDIDAFRNWMPEFKNAQFVFADGTSVEDNPYIGTPMAPKQYICGWAVEKMSKSMFNVVNPDDVVAKYGADTLRLYEMFLG
;
A
#
# COMPACT_ATOMS: atom_id res chain seq x y z
N SER A 1 -0.85 -21.90 -10.41
CA SER A 1 -1.30 -21.14 -11.60
C SER A 1 -2.47 -21.81 -12.33
N ALA A 2 -2.69 -23.12 -12.14
CA ALA A 2 -3.81 -23.87 -12.74
C ALA A 2 -4.91 -24.22 -11.71
N TYR A 3 -4.98 -23.52 -10.59
CA TYR A 3 -5.90 -23.81 -9.48
C TYR A 3 -7.39 -23.72 -9.86
N TYR A 4 -7.73 -22.93 -10.89
CA TYR A 4 -9.11 -22.79 -11.36
C TYR A 4 -9.71 -24.13 -11.84
N LEU A 5 -8.90 -25.03 -12.35
CA LEU A 5 -9.34 -26.37 -12.75
C LEU A 5 -9.85 -27.15 -11.52
N ARG A 6 -9.16 -27.02 -10.40
CA ARG A 6 -9.60 -27.66 -9.15
C ARG A 6 -10.91 -27.10 -8.61
N TYR A 7 -11.17 -25.81 -8.83
CA TYR A 7 -12.44 -25.19 -8.44
C TYR A 7 -13.63 -25.65 -9.28
N MET A 8 -13.40 -26.09 -10.53
CA MET A 8 -14.47 -26.64 -11.37
C MET A 8 -15.03 -27.97 -10.83
N ASP A 9 -14.17 -28.75 -10.14
CA ASP A 9 -14.51 -30.09 -9.67
C ASP A 9 -13.79 -30.42 -8.36
N ASN A 10 -14.10 -29.65 -7.31
CA ASN A 10 -13.37 -29.64 -6.05
C ASN A 10 -13.59 -30.89 -5.17
N HIS A 11 -14.61 -31.68 -5.45
CA HIS A 11 -14.92 -32.94 -4.76
C HIS A 11 -14.39 -34.20 -5.47
N ASN A 12 -13.74 -34.04 -6.60
CA ASN A 12 -13.18 -35.16 -7.37
C ASN A 12 -11.78 -35.53 -6.86
N ASP A 13 -11.66 -36.68 -6.24
CA ASP A 13 -10.39 -37.18 -5.71
C ASP A 13 -9.62 -38.06 -6.70
N ALA A 14 -10.22 -38.42 -7.83
CA ALA A 14 -9.63 -39.33 -8.81
C ALA A 14 -8.81 -38.60 -9.88
N VAL A 15 -9.28 -37.45 -10.35
CA VAL A 15 -8.64 -36.65 -11.42
C VAL A 15 -8.62 -35.17 -11.06
N LEU A 16 -7.76 -34.39 -11.74
CA LEU A 16 -7.63 -32.97 -11.55
C LEU A 16 -8.94 -32.22 -11.79
N VAL A 17 -9.64 -32.60 -12.86
CA VAL A 17 -10.97 -32.11 -13.23
C VAL A 17 -11.66 -33.19 -14.10
N GLY A 18 -12.92 -33.50 -13.79
CA GLY A 18 -13.73 -34.40 -14.60
C GLY A 18 -14.11 -33.79 -15.95
N LYS A 19 -14.31 -34.61 -16.96
CA LYS A 19 -14.63 -34.17 -18.32
C LYS A 19 -15.92 -33.33 -18.37
N GLU A 20 -16.96 -33.77 -17.71
CA GLU A 20 -18.25 -33.08 -17.66
C GLU A 20 -18.13 -31.67 -17.03
N ALA A 21 -17.43 -31.55 -15.90
CA ALA A 21 -17.18 -30.28 -15.24
C ALA A 21 -16.33 -29.35 -16.10
N ASN A 22 -15.31 -29.91 -16.78
CA ASN A 22 -14.46 -29.08 -17.67
C ASN A 22 -15.20 -28.61 -18.92
N GLU A 23 -16.04 -29.44 -19.52
CA GLU A 23 -16.89 -29.05 -20.68
C GLU A 23 -17.98 -28.03 -20.30
N TYR A 24 -18.47 -28.09 -19.07
CA TYR A 24 -19.47 -27.11 -18.56
C TYR A 24 -18.86 -25.75 -18.27
N TRP A 25 -17.80 -25.70 -17.45
CA TRP A 25 -17.19 -24.44 -17.00
C TRP A 25 -16.26 -23.81 -18.04
N ARG A 26 -15.52 -24.63 -18.78
CA ARG A 26 -14.56 -24.24 -19.82
C ARG A 26 -13.51 -23.26 -19.31
N GLN A 27 -13.39 -22.08 -19.95
CA GLN A 27 -12.48 -20.99 -19.57
C GLN A 27 -13.09 -20.11 -18.49
N VAL A 28 -12.22 -19.45 -17.71
CA VAL A 28 -12.63 -18.34 -16.82
C VAL A 28 -13.13 -17.18 -17.68
N ASN A 29 -14.35 -16.73 -17.45
CA ASN A 29 -14.98 -15.69 -18.27
C ASN A 29 -14.29 -14.35 -18.14
N LEU A 30 -13.90 -13.98 -16.91
CA LEU A 30 -13.25 -12.72 -16.59
C LEU A 30 -12.19 -12.95 -15.51
N TYR A 31 -10.95 -12.56 -15.79
CA TYR A 31 -9.85 -12.60 -14.85
C TYR A 31 -9.33 -11.18 -14.61
N ILE A 32 -9.37 -10.74 -13.35
CA ILE A 32 -8.99 -9.40 -12.94
C ILE A 32 -7.84 -9.49 -11.95
N GLY A 33 -6.79 -8.69 -12.15
CA GLY A 33 -5.68 -8.63 -11.23
C GLY A 33 -4.67 -7.55 -11.58
N GLY A 34 -3.84 -7.19 -10.60
CA GLY A 34 -2.76 -6.23 -10.79
C GLY A 34 -1.63 -6.76 -11.69
N THR A 35 -0.86 -5.84 -12.24
CA THR A 35 0.27 -6.14 -13.14
C THR A 35 1.45 -6.80 -12.42
N GLU A 36 1.52 -6.77 -11.10
CA GLU A 36 2.61 -7.34 -10.31
C GLU A 36 2.79 -8.86 -10.51
N HIS A 37 1.70 -9.55 -10.84
CA HIS A 37 1.69 -10.98 -11.07
C HIS A 37 1.71 -11.35 -12.56
N ALA A 38 1.74 -10.35 -13.45
CA ALA A 38 1.63 -10.55 -14.89
C ALA A 38 2.75 -11.46 -15.44
N THR A 39 3.99 -11.26 -15.04
CA THR A 39 5.14 -11.99 -15.58
C THR A 39 5.16 -13.46 -15.13
N GLY A 40 5.15 -13.71 -13.82
CA GLY A 40 5.26 -15.06 -13.30
C GLY A 40 3.95 -15.86 -13.43
N HIS A 41 2.88 -15.35 -12.80
CA HIS A 41 1.62 -16.09 -12.71
C HIS A 41 0.94 -16.29 -14.06
N LEU A 42 0.86 -15.27 -14.92
CA LEU A 42 0.16 -15.39 -16.21
C LEU A 42 0.92 -16.27 -17.20
N ILE A 43 2.26 -16.19 -17.22
CA ILE A 43 3.07 -17.10 -18.05
C ILE A 43 2.85 -18.54 -17.62
N TYR A 44 2.93 -18.84 -16.33
CA TYR A 44 2.71 -20.20 -15.83
C TYR A 44 1.27 -20.69 -16.04
N SER A 45 0.26 -19.84 -15.86
CA SER A 45 -1.14 -20.25 -16.08
C SER A 45 -1.38 -20.61 -17.55
N ARG A 46 -0.86 -19.84 -18.51
CA ARG A 46 -0.94 -20.16 -19.94
C ARG A 46 -0.13 -21.40 -20.31
N PHE A 47 1.11 -21.51 -19.80
CA PHE A 47 1.97 -22.66 -20.06
C PHE A 47 1.30 -23.97 -19.62
N TRP A 48 0.85 -24.05 -18.38
CA TRP A 48 0.21 -25.23 -17.86
C TRP A 48 -1.13 -25.53 -18.54
N ASN A 49 -1.89 -24.51 -18.87
CA ASN A 49 -3.16 -24.71 -19.59
C ASN A 49 -2.92 -25.31 -20.96
N LYS A 50 -2.02 -24.76 -21.77
CA LYS A 50 -1.68 -25.29 -23.08
C LYS A 50 -1.11 -26.71 -23.00
N PHE A 51 -0.23 -26.98 -22.05
CA PHE A 51 0.33 -28.31 -21.82
C PHE A 51 -0.77 -29.36 -21.50
N LEU A 52 -1.70 -29.02 -20.62
CA LEU A 52 -2.82 -29.90 -20.27
C LEU A 52 -3.80 -30.10 -21.45
N PHE A 53 -4.00 -29.05 -22.25
CA PHE A 53 -4.80 -29.14 -23.48
C PHE A 53 -4.14 -30.04 -24.51
N ASP A 54 -2.84 -29.93 -24.77
CA ASP A 54 -2.09 -30.77 -25.68
C ASP A 54 -2.11 -32.25 -25.27
N LEU A 55 -2.19 -32.53 -23.97
CA LEU A 55 -2.34 -33.87 -23.41
C LEU A 55 -3.81 -34.37 -23.40
N GLY A 56 -4.77 -33.54 -23.80
CA GLY A 56 -6.19 -33.92 -23.85
C GLY A 56 -6.90 -33.95 -22.49
N TYR A 57 -6.32 -33.36 -21.43
CA TYR A 57 -6.94 -33.34 -20.11
C TYR A 57 -8.00 -32.24 -19.96
N ILE A 58 -7.91 -31.17 -20.75
CA ILE A 58 -8.84 -30.04 -20.72
C ILE A 58 -9.30 -29.66 -22.13
N CYS A 59 -10.43 -28.97 -22.23
CA CYS A 59 -11.09 -28.69 -23.51
C CYS A 59 -10.74 -27.32 -24.14
N GLU A 60 -9.99 -26.47 -23.46
CA GLU A 60 -9.63 -25.12 -23.94
C GLU A 60 -8.13 -24.90 -23.85
N ASP A 61 -7.56 -24.26 -24.87
CA ASP A 61 -6.12 -23.98 -24.95
C ASP A 61 -5.70 -22.71 -24.19
N GLU A 62 -6.62 -21.80 -23.87
CA GLU A 62 -6.36 -20.60 -23.09
C GLU A 62 -7.17 -20.61 -21.77
N PRO A 63 -6.57 -20.17 -20.63
CA PRO A 63 -7.24 -20.26 -19.34
C PRO A 63 -8.35 -19.20 -19.15
N PHE A 64 -8.22 -18.02 -19.79
CA PHE A 64 -9.09 -16.87 -19.59
C PHE A 64 -9.66 -16.35 -20.92
N LYS A 65 -10.95 -16.06 -20.96
CA LYS A 65 -11.59 -15.39 -22.12
C LYS A 65 -11.25 -13.92 -22.18
N LYS A 66 -11.22 -13.28 -21.01
CA LYS A 66 -10.91 -11.85 -20.89
C LYS A 66 -10.03 -11.64 -19.67
N LEU A 67 -8.92 -10.94 -19.86
CA LEU A 67 -8.02 -10.49 -18.82
C LEU A 67 -8.08 -8.98 -18.71
N ILE A 68 -8.29 -8.48 -17.49
CA ILE A 68 -8.16 -7.06 -17.16
C ILE A 68 -7.00 -6.92 -16.17
N ASN A 69 -5.93 -6.30 -16.62
CA ASN A 69 -4.84 -5.89 -15.76
C ASN A 69 -5.09 -4.48 -15.27
N GLN A 70 -5.53 -4.36 -14.04
CA GLN A 70 -5.59 -3.09 -13.34
C GLN A 70 -4.17 -2.57 -13.10
N GLY A 71 -3.99 -1.25 -13.02
CA GLY A 71 -2.75 -0.66 -12.55
C GLY A 71 -2.44 -1.02 -11.10
N MET A 72 -1.28 -0.57 -10.62
CA MET A 72 -0.95 -0.68 -9.21
C MET A 72 -1.84 0.24 -8.37
N ILE A 73 -2.36 -0.29 -7.26
CA ILE A 73 -3.09 0.54 -6.30
C ILE A 73 -2.11 1.56 -5.73
N GLN A 74 -2.50 2.83 -5.81
CA GLN A 74 -1.76 3.95 -5.26
C GLN A 74 -2.33 4.34 -3.91
N GLY A 75 -1.47 4.80 -3.03
CA GLY A 75 -1.84 5.36 -1.74
C GLY A 75 -1.14 6.70 -1.52
N ARG A 76 -1.72 7.52 -0.66
CA ARG A 76 -1.06 8.71 -0.18
C ARG A 76 0.00 8.31 0.83
N SER A 77 1.27 8.59 0.54
CA SER A 77 2.36 8.51 1.50
C SER A 77 2.53 9.85 2.20
N ASN A 78 2.89 9.81 3.48
CA ASN A 78 3.28 10.99 4.23
C ASN A 78 4.75 10.91 4.61
N PHE A 79 5.38 12.08 4.74
CA PHE A 79 6.81 12.19 5.01
C PHE A 79 7.08 13.11 6.20
N VAL A 80 8.03 12.69 7.03
CA VAL A 80 8.73 13.56 7.96
C VAL A 80 10.12 13.84 7.42
N TYR A 81 10.72 14.96 7.76
CA TYR A 81 11.98 15.42 7.19
C TYR A 81 13.06 15.46 8.27
N ARG A 82 13.94 14.45 8.24
CA ARG A 82 15.08 14.37 9.16
C ARG A 82 16.16 15.36 8.76
N TYR A 83 16.63 16.16 9.70
CA TYR A 83 17.77 17.04 9.49
C TYR A 83 19.07 16.25 9.37
N ILE A 84 19.83 16.51 8.30
CA ILE A 84 21.11 15.85 7.99
C ILE A 84 22.26 16.86 7.81
N GLY A 85 22.03 18.12 8.18
CA GLY A 85 23.06 19.17 8.09
C GLY A 85 24.16 19.02 9.13
N GLU A 86 25.02 20.03 9.20
CA GLU A 86 26.13 20.07 10.17
C GLU A 86 25.60 20.03 11.61
N GLY A 87 26.20 19.20 12.46
CA GLY A 87 25.76 18.98 13.85
C GLY A 87 24.53 18.09 14.00
N ALA A 88 24.05 17.44 12.92
CA ALA A 88 22.88 16.57 12.97
C ALA A 88 23.05 15.41 13.96
N THR A 89 22.12 15.28 14.93
CA THR A 89 22.07 14.15 15.89
C THR A 89 21.31 12.94 15.34
N GLY A 90 20.67 13.08 14.15
CA GLY A 90 19.82 12.06 13.54
C GLY A 90 18.39 11.99 14.07
N ASN A 91 18.06 12.75 15.10
CA ASN A 91 16.74 12.77 15.74
C ASN A 91 15.99 14.09 15.65
N LEU A 92 16.49 15.06 14.87
CA LEU A 92 15.82 16.33 14.63
C LEU A 92 15.01 16.26 13.34
N PHE A 93 13.74 16.65 13.39
CA PHE A 93 12.81 16.65 12.29
C PHE A 93 12.26 18.04 12.02
N ILE A 94 12.33 18.46 10.77
CA ILE A 94 11.92 19.81 10.31
C ILE A 94 10.53 19.71 9.67
N SER A 95 9.61 20.58 10.08
CA SER A 95 8.26 20.65 9.49
C SER A 95 8.33 20.98 8.00
N TYR A 96 7.48 20.34 7.19
CA TYR A 96 7.46 20.42 5.72
C TYR A 96 7.46 21.86 5.18
N ASN A 97 6.69 22.75 5.80
CA ASN A 97 6.59 24.15 5.36
C ASN A 97 7.88 24.96 5.55
N LEU A 98 8.87 24.39 6.24
CA LEU A 98 10.17 25.06 6.53
C LEU A 98 11.34 24.50 5.70
N ILE A 99 11.16 23.40 4.98
CA ILE A 99 12.26 22.71 4.29
C ILE A 99 12.95 23.55 3.19
N ASP A 100 12.23 24.51 2.62
CA ASP A 100 12.75 25.44 1.61
C ASP A 100 13.46 26.68 2.21
N ASN A 101 13.43 26.83 3.54
CA ASN A 101 14.17 27.92 4.19
C ASN A 101 15.67 27.71 4.00
N PRO A 102 16.46 28.79 3.79
CA PRO A 102 17.91 28.71 3.56
C PRO A 102 18.67 27.92 4.62
N GLU A 103 18.16 27.87 5.84
CA GLU A 103 18.73 27.12 6.96
C GLU A 103 18.62 25.60 6.76
N TYR A 104 17.50 25.11 6.20
CA TYR A 104 17.18 23.67 6.08
C TYR A 104 17.29 23.13 4.65
N LYS A 105 17.28 24.02 3.67
CA LYS A 105 17.34 23.68 2.26
C LYS A 105 18.54 22.76 1.96
N ASP A 106 18.26 21.67 1.25
CA ASP A 106 19.23 20.63 0.89
C ASP A 106 19.89 19.91 2.08
N LYS A 107 19.39 20.14 3.32
CA LYS A 107 19.88 19.53 4.55
C LYS A 107 18.86 18.66 5.25
N VAL A 108 17.81 18.25 4.56
CA VAL A 108 16.77 17.37 5.07
C VAL A 108 16.61 16.14 4.21
N GLN A 109 16.31 15.01 4.85
CA GLN A 109 16.00 13.73 4.20
C GLN A 109 14.56 13.33 4.49
N PRO A 110 13.71 13.12 3.46
CA PRO A 110 12.36 12.61 3.65
C PRO A 110 12.39 11.17 4.15
N ILE A 111 11.54 10.85 5.11
CA ILE A 111 11.32 9.51 5.64
C ILE A 111 9.82 9.26 5.63
N HIS A 112 9.41 8.11 5.06
CA HIS A 112 8.03 7.68 5.09
C HIS A 112 7.55 7.48 6.53
N VAL A 113 6.34 7.93 6.80
CA VAL A 113 5.68 7.78 8.08
C VAL A 113 4.34 7.08 7.93
N ASN A 114 3.95 6.29 8.93
CA ASN A 114 2.68 5.57 8.90
C ASN A 114 1.51 6.54 8.76
N VAL A 115 0.69 6.35 7.74
CA VAL A 115 -0.44 7.23 7.43
C VAL A 115 -1.48 7.32 8.56
N ASN A 116 -1.55 6.30 9.42
CA ASN A 116 -2.48 6.25 10.54
C ASN A 116 -2.12 7.21 11.69
N ILE A 117 -0.86 7.71 11.74
CA ILE A 117 -0.41 8.70 12.74
C ILE A 117 -0.30 10.11 12.16
N VAL A 118 -0.86 10.33 10.96
CA VAL A 118 -0.95 11.65 10.33
C VAL A 118 -2.41 11.97 10.05
N LYS A 119 -2.88 13.10 10.51
CA LYS A 119 -4.26 13.56 10.31
C LYS A 119 -4.27 14.98 9.73
N ASN A 120 -4.87 15.15 8.57
CA ASN A 120 -4.90 16.44 7.85
C ASN A 120 -3.49 17.06 7.71
N ASP A 121 -2.51 16.23 7.34
CA ASP A 121 -1.09 16.57 7.21
C ASP A 121 -0.36 16.92 8.53
N VAL A 122 -1.04 16.84 9.65
CA VAL A 122 -0.45 17.07 10.97
C VAL A 122 -0.03 15.73 11.59
N LEU A 123 1.23 15.64 12.02
CA LEU A 123 1.79 14.48 12.69
C LEU A 123 1.30 14.38 14.13
N ASP A 124 0.88 13.21 14.53
CA ASP A 124 0.75 12.83 15.94
C ASP A 124 2.14 12.51 16.49
N ILE A 125 2.72 13.45 17.23
CA ILE A 125 4.11 13.38 17.74
C ILE A 125 4.29 12.25 18.74
N ASP A 126 3.32 12.04 19.62
CA ASP A 126 3.40 11.01 20.64
C ASP A 126 3.29 9.62 19.99
N ALA A 127 2.38 9.46 19.05
CA ALA A 127 2.29 8.25 18.25
C ALA A 127 3.57 7.99 17.43
N PHE A 128 4.19 9.03 16.86
CA PHE A 128 5.46 8.92 16.13
C PHE A 128 6.62 8.47 17.02
N ARG A 129 6.76 9.04 18.20
CA ARG A 129 7.78 8.62 19.17
C ARG A 129 7.62 7.19 19.64
N ASN A 130 6.39 6.70 19.68
CA ASN A 130 6.06 5.33 20.08
C ASN A 130 6.05 4.34 18.93
N TRP A 131 6.09 4.80 17.68
CA TRP A 131 5.97 3.96 16.49
C TRP A 131 7.21 3.08 16.29
N MET A 132 8.41 3.65 16.40
CA MET A 132 9.67 2.91 16.28
C MET A 132 10.65 3.29 17.39
N PRO A 133 11.45 2.34 17.91
CA PRO A 133 12.39 2.62 18.99
C PRO A 133 13.38 3.75 18.70
N GLU A 134 13.79 3.91 17.44
CA GLU A 134 14.73 4.94 16.98
C GLU A 134 14.15 6.35 17.10
N PHE A 135 12.84 6.52 17.09
CA PHE A 135 12.18 7.83 17.17
C PHE A 135 11.78 8.23 18.59
N LYS A 136 12.05 7.42 19.58
CA LYS A 136 11.67 7.66 20.98
C LYS A 136 12.09 9.06 21.48
N ASN A 137 13.28 9.51 21.07
CA ASN A 137 13.86 10.79 21.47
C ASN A 137 13.79 11.83 20.31
N ALA A 138 12.83 11.70 19.39
CA ALA A 138 12.68 12.62 18.28
C ALA A 138 12.38 14.06 18.76
N GLN A 139 13.13 15.00 18.21
CA GLN A 139 12.98 16.45 18.39
C GLN A 139 12.37 17.05 17.13
N PHE A 140 11.64 18.15 17.26
CA PHE A 140 10.90 18.72 16.13
C PHE A 140 11.10 20.25 16.07
N VAL A 141 11.28 20.74 14.86
CA VAL A 141 11.03 22.15 14.52
C VAL A 141 9.63 22.22 13.92
N PHE A 142 8.74 22.90 14.61
CA PHE A 142 7.33 23.01 14.27
C PHE A 142 7.06 24.00 13.13
N ALA A 143 5.84 24.00 12.63
CA ALA A 143 5.43 24.85 11.50
C ALA A 143 5.62 26.36 11.73
N ASP A 144 5.64 26.79 12.98
CA ASP A 144 5.92 28.17 13.40
C ASP A 144 7.42 28.51 13.56
N GLY A 145 8.30 27.53 13.29
CA GLY A 145 9.75 27.66 13.43
C GLY A 145 10.28 27.47 14.85
N THR A 146 9.44 27.16 15.82
CA THR A 146 9.87 26.89 17.19
C THR A 146 10.27 25.47 17.43
N SER A 147 11.22 25.21 18.33
CA SER A 147 11.53 23.85 18.83
C SER A 147 10.90 23.63 20.20
N VAL A 148 10.86 22.36 20.67
CA VAL A 148 10.36 22.03 22.03
C VAL A 148 11.21 22.71 23.11
N GLU A 149 12.50 22.91 22.86
CA GLU A 149 13.44 23.53 23.80
C GLU A 149 13.18 25.05 23.96
N ASP A 150 12.57 25.68 22.94
CA ASP A 150 12.31 27.11 22.92
C ASP A 150 10.96 27.52 23.57
N ASN A 151 10.31 26.61 24.32
CA ASN A 151 9.03 26.93 24.97
C ASN A 151 9.22 27.46 26.43
N PRO A 152 9.43 28.76 26.64
CA PRO A 152 9.56 29.34 27.98
C PRO A 152 8.22 29.47 28.72
N TYR A 153 7.09 29.10 28.11
CA TYR A 153 5.74 29.29 28.67
C TYR A 153 5.03 27.93 28.90
N ILE A 154 5.51 27.20 29.89
CA ILE A 154 4.72 26.10 30.48
C ILE A 154 3.55 26.73 31.21
N GLY A 155 2.34 26.74 30.61
CA GLY A 155 1.12 27.16 31.31
C GLY A 155 0.21 28.17 30.60
N THR A 156 0.51 28.65 29.42
CA THR A 156 -0.46 29.42 28.60
C THR A 156 -1.10 28.54 27.55
N PRO A 157 -2.44 28.65 27.29
CA PRO A 157 -3.09 27.94 26.21
C PRO A 157 -2.68 28.57 24.87
N MET A 158 -1.48 28.24 24.40
CA MET A 158 -1.11 28.49 22.99
C MET A 158 -1.76 27.39 22.14
N ALA A 159 -2.10 27.76 20.90
CA ALA A 159 -2.53 26.78 19.91
C ALA A 159 -1.51 25.62 19.87
N PRO A 160 -1.97 24.36 19.80
CA PRO A 160 -1.06 23.22 19.83
C PRO A 160 -0.04 23.35 18.68
N LYS A 161 1.23 23.22 19.01
CA LYS A 161 2.31 23.25 18.02
C LYS A 161 2.08 22.13 17.02
N GLN A 162 2.07 22.46 15.74
CA GLN A 162 1.81 21.52 14.67
C GLN A 162 3.09 21.21 13.90
N TYR A 163 3.33 19.93 13.67
CA TYR A 163 4.33 19.47 12.72
C TYR A 163 3.62 19.06 11.44
N ILE A 164 3.91 19.72 10.34
CA ILE A 164 3.31 19.45 9.03
C ILE A 164 4.15 18.41 8.29
N CYS A 165 3.52 17.34 7.86
CA CYS A 165 4.10 16.31 7.00
C CYS A 165 4.01 16.73 5.52
N GLY A 166 5.01 16.36 4.74
CA GLY A 166 4.88 16.32 3.29
C GLY A 166 4.05 15.12 2.84
N TRP A 167 3.67 15.09 1.57
CA TRP A 167 2.93 13.96 1.01
C TRP A 167 3.21 13.76 -0.48
N ALA A 168 3.03 12.54 -0.95
CA ALA A 168 3.01 12.19 -2.37
C ALA A 168 2.07 11.02 -2.61
N VAL A 169 1.60 10.89 -3.86
CA VAL A 169 0.88 9.69 -4.30
C VAL A 169 1.89 8.68 -4.82
N GLU A 170 1.95 7.52 -4.22
CA GLU A 170 2.90 6.47 -4.54
C GLU A 170 2.22 5.11 -4.61
N LYS A 171 2.95 4.10 -5.11
CA LYS A 171 2.50 2.71 -5.04
C LYS A 171 2.18 2.35 -3.59
N MET A 172 1.00 1.76 -3.36
CA MET A 172 0.64 1.25 -2.04
C MET A 172 1.52 0.05 -1.69
N SER A 173 2.26 0.13 -0.58
CA SER A 173 3.08 -0.97 -0.07
C SER A 173 3.35 -0.86 1.43
N LYS A 174 3.65 -1.99 2.07
CA LYS A 174 4.00 -2.02 3.50
C LYS A 174 5.26 -1.20 3.80
N SER A 175 6.23 -1.18 2.89
CA SER A 175 7.49 -0.43 3.06
C SER A 175 7.32 1.08 2.97
N MET A 176 6.23 1.55 2.34
CA MET A 176 5.88 2.97 2.24
C MET A 176 4.94 3.41 3.37
N PHE A 177 4.51 2.48 4.25
CA PHE A 177 3.60 2.74 5.36
C PHE A 177 2.28 3.44 4.97
N ASN A 178 1.84 3.26 3.72
CA ASN A 178 0.67 3.89 3.11
C ASN A 178 -0.46 2.90 2.80
N VAL A 179 -0.43 1.72 3.42
CA VAL A 179 -1.41 0.65 3.19
C VAL A 179 -2.71 0.98 3.92
N VAL A 180 -3.81 0.88 3.20
CA VAL A 180 -5.16 0.86 3.76
C VAL A 180 -5.54 -0.60 4.04
N ASN A 181 -6.02 -0.87 5.26
CA ASN A 181 -6.48 -2.21 5.62
C ASN A 181 -7.85 -2.48 4.97
N PRO A 182 -8.00 -3.55 4.16
CA PRO A 182 -9.28 -3.93 3.58
C PRO A 182 -10.39 -4.12 4.63
N ASP A 183 -10.07 -4.64 5.81
CA ASP A 183 -11.05 -4.88 6.87
C ASP A 183 -11.69 -3.57 7.36
N ASP A 184 -10.92 -2.48 7.45
CA ASP A 184 -11.42 -1.15 7.83
C ASP A 184 -12.36 -0.59 6.76
N VAL A 185 -12.03 -0.81 5.48
CA VAL A 185 -12.87 -0.42 4.35
C VAL A 185 -14.17 -1.22 4.33
N VAL A 186 -14.09 -2.54 4.53
CA VAL A 186 -15.24 -3.45 4.61
C VAL A 186 -16.14 -3.08 5.78
N ALA A 187 -15.58 -2.79 6.95
CA ALA A 187 -16.36 -2.36 8.12
C ALA A 187 -17.11 -1.05 7.86
N LYS A 188 -16.55 -0.14 7.07
CA LYS A 188 -17.12 1.18 6.79
C LYS A 188 -18.12 1.18 5.63
N TYR A 189 -17.87 0.43 4.57
CA TYR A 189 -18.61 0.53 3.31
C TYR A 189 -19.28 -0.78 2.87
N GLY A 190 -18.95 -1.91 3.49
CA GLY A 190 -19.40 -3.24 3.13
C GLY A 190 -18.50 -3.94 2.11
N ALA A 191 -18.42 -5.25 2.19
CA ALA A 191 -17.57 -6.07 1.33
C ALA A 191 -18.01 -6.02 -0.15
N ASP A 192 -19.31 -6.02 -0.41
CA ASP A 192 -19.83 -5.99 -1.79
C ASP A 192 -19.51 -4.66 -2.47
N THR A 193 -19.58 -3.54 -1.72
CA THR A 193 -19.21 -2.22 -2.23
C THR A 193 -17.73 -2.17 -2.61
N LEU A 194 -16.83 -2.69 -1.76
CA LEU A 194 -15.40 -2.76 -2.06
C LEU A 194 -15.15 -3.58 -3.33
N ARG A 195 -15.75 -4.78 -3.42
CA ARG A 195 -15.55 -5.69 -4.58
C ARG A 195 -16.07 -5.07 -5.87
N LEU A 196 -17.25 -4.45 -5.86
CA LEU A 196 -17.81 -3.77 -7.03
C LEU A 196 -16.95 -2.57 -7.46
N TYR A 197 -16.42 -1.81 -6.49
CA TYR A 197 -15.52 -0.70 -6.78
C TYR A 197 -14.22 -1.16 -7.43
N GLU A 198 -13.60 -2.24 -6.92
CA GLU A 198 -12.41 -2.83 -7.54
C GLU A 198 -12.66 -3.30 -8.97
N MET A 199 -13.83 -3.90 -9.24
CA MET A 199 -14.21 -4.30 -10.58
C MET A 199 -14.44 -3.10 -11.52
N PHE A 200 -14.93 -1.99 -10.99
CA PHE A 200 -15.18 -0.77 -11.76
C PHE A 200 -13.89 -0.05 -12.18
N LEU A 201 -12.82 -0.20 -11.43
CA LEU A 201 -11.51 0.39 -11.73
C LEU A 201 -10.78 -0.33 -12.88
N GLY A 202 -11.28 -1.46 -13.37
CA GLY A 202 -10.69 -2.31 -14.40
C GLY A 202 -10.99 -1.91 -15.84
#